data_03c38d47bdc9b1c4af37005352703c55
#
_entry.id   03c38d47bdc9b1c4af37005352703c55
#
_cell.length_a   1.000
_cell.length_b   1.000
_cell.length_c   1.000
_cell.angle_alpha   90.00
_cell.angle_beta   90.00
_cell.angle_gamma   90.00
#
_symmetry.space_group_name_H-M   'P 1'
#
loop_
_entity.id
_entity.type
_entity.pdbx_description
1 polymer ?
#
loop_
_entity_poly.entity_id
_entity_poly.type
_entity_poly.pdbx_seq_one_letter_code
_entity_poly.pdbx_strand_id
1 'polypeptide(L)'
;MSRRTTCTILFYVVAITLMCIPASAQGGWRQWKVNLLDGTSVTASPLQLRADGRFTRSMDPNEAGFDRSQIDYLAVNTQTPPQAPTGKAKQDIIVMLDGSRTTGKVTFKSLKFSEGMIVQNGKEMSLENVAYIKLAHTKAKPKH
;
A
#
# COMPACT_ATOMS: atom_id res chain seq x y z
N MET A 1 40.44 51.02 2.62
CA MET A 1 39.03 51.40 2.69
C MET A 1 38.20 50.43 1.91
N SER A 2 37.68 49.41 2.50
CA SER A 2 36.49 48.73 2.02
C SER A 2 36.02 47.72 3.09
N ARG A 3 35.15 48.24 3.94
CA ARG A 3 34.38 47.41 4.89
C ARG A 3 32.93 47.40 4.47
N ARG A 4 32.62 46.77 3.36
CA ARG A 4 31.21 46.58 2.94
C ARG A 4 31.03 45.35 2.06
N THR A 5 31.59 44.20 2.44
CA THR A 5 31.33 43.01 1.65
C THR A 5 31.15 41.73 2.45
N THR A 6 30.78 41.83 3.71
CA THR A 6 30.67 40.64 4.59
C THR A 6 29.26 40.36 5.10
N CYS A 7 28.22 41.03 4.62
CA CYS A 7 26.87 40.83 5.11
C CYS A 7 25.89 40.12 4.14
N THR A 8 26.31 39.81 2.92
CA THR A 8 25.37 39.30 1.91
C THR A 8 25.41 37.78 1.73
N ILE A 9 26.36 37.10 2.36
CA ILE A 9 26.50 35.62 2.20
C ILE A 9 25.77 34.84 3.28
N LEU A 10 25.42 35.45 4.39
CA LEU A 10 24.76 34.77 5.51
C LEU A 10 23.24 34.55 5.33
N PHE A 11 22.61 35.26 4.41
CA PHE A 11 21.16 35.13 4.17
C PHE A 11 20.77 34.03 3.21
N TYR A 12 21.70 33.49 2.41
CA TYR A 12 21.40 32.44 1.45
C TYR A 12 21.44 31.00 2.01
N VAL A 13 22.09 30.81 3.14
CA VAL A 13 22.23 29.46 3.75
C VAL A 13 21.01 29.07 4.57
N VAL A 14 20.22 30.02 5.05
CA VAL A 14 19.04 29.77 5.89
C VAL A 14 17.80 29.40 5.05
N ALA A 15 17.78 29.76 3.76
CA ALA A 15 16.62 29.50 2.89
C ALA A 15 16.58 28.08 2.33
N ILE A 16 17.67 27.31 2.37
CA ILE A 16 17.74 25.95 1.77
C ILE A 16 17.36 24.86 2.78
N THR A 17 17.35 25.16 4.07
CA THR A 17 17.00 24.16 5.11
C THR A 17 15.51 24.00 5.34
N LEU A 18 14.65 24.80 4.73
CA LEU A 18 13.19 24.73 4.95
C LEU A 18 12.44 23.87 3.92
N MET A 19 13.10 23.25 2.95
CA MET A 19 12.43 22.49 1.88
C MET A 19 12.61 20.98 1.93
N CYS A 20 13.09 20.43 3.03
CA CYS A 20 13.12 18.98 3.25
C CYS A 20 12.16 18.57 4.35
N ILE A 21 10.88 18.95 4.23
CA ILE A 21 9.83 18.22 4.93
C ILE A 21 9.57 16.98 4.07
N PRO A 22 9.92 15.77 4.54
CA PRO A 22 9.60 14.57 3.77
C PRO A 22 8.09 14.51 3.55
N ALA A 23 7.66 14.24 2.33
CA ALA A 23 6.25 14.12 1.96
C ALA A 23 5.47 13.09 2.80
N SER A 24 6.16 12.24 3.57
CA SER A 24 5.62 11.30 4.54
C SER A 24 5.04 11.93 5.81
N ALA A 25 5.29 13.21 6.08
CA ALA A 25 4.73 13.92 7.25
C ALA A 25 3.34 14.52 6.97
N GLN A 26 2.89 14.54 5.73
CA GLN A 26 1.52 14.89 5.41
C GLN A 26 0.67 13.64 5.62
N GLY A 27 -0.21 13.64 6.63
CA GLY A 27 -1.19 12.59 6.91
C GLY A 27 -2.17 12.39 5.74
N GLY A 28 -1.61 12.13 4.56
CA GLY A 28 -2.34 11.83 3.35
C GLY A 28 -2.85 10.39 3.35
N TRP A 29 -3.95 10.18 2.66
CA TRP A 29 -4.54 8.88 2.44
C TRP A 29 -3.55 8.00 1.69
N ARG A 30 -3.28 6.76 2.18
CA ARG A 30 -2.47 5.81 1.43
C ARG A 30 -3.14 5.53 0.11
N GLN A 31 -2.39 5.67 -0.95
CA GLN A 31 -2.81 5.17 -2.24
C GLN A 31 -2.53 3.67 -2.31
N TRP A 32 -3.58 2.93 -2.58
CA TRP A 32 -3.50 1.53 -2.88
C TRP A 32 -3.55 1.33 -4.39
N LYS A 33 -2.73 0.44 -4.89
CA LYS A 33 -2.87 -0.02 -6.27
C LYS A 33 -3.42 -1.44 -6.25
N VAL A 34 -4.64 -1.59 -6.73
CA VAL A 34 -5.32 -2.88 -6.87
C VAL A 34 -5.03 -3.40 -8.27
N ASN A 35 -4.31 -4.51 -8.36
CA ASN A 35 -4.01 -5.17 -9.63
C ASN A 35 -4.92 -6.38 -9.78
N LEU A 36 -5.68 -6.40 -10.86
CA LEU A 36 -6.68 -7.42 -11.11
C LEU A 36 -6.10 -8.55 -11.97
N LEU A 37 -6.75 -9.72 -11.95
CA LEU A 37 -6.34 -10.89 -12.72
C LEU A 37 -6.39 -10.70 -14.23
N ASP A 38 -7.20 -9.77 -14.71
CA ASP A 38 -7.28 -9.42 -16.14
C ASP A 38 -6.12 -8.53 -16.62
N GLY A 39 -5.20 -8.18 -15.72
CA GLY A 39 -4.06 -7.30 -15.99
C GLY A 39 -4.33 -5.82 -15.81
N THR A 40 -5.55 -5.42 -15.48
CA THR A 40 -5.88 -4.02 -15.20
C THR A 40 -5.44 -3.61 -13.81
N SER A 41 -5.17 -2.32 -13.63
CA SER A 41 -4.82 -1.72 -12.34
C SER A 41 -5.76 -0.58 -12.02
N VAL A 42 -6.17 -0.50 -10.76
CA VAL A 42 -7.01 0.58 -10.25
C VAL A 42 -6.34 1.19 -9.02
N THR A 43 -6.26 2.51 -9.00
CA THR A 43 -5.81 3.23 -7.79
C THR A 43 -7.01 3.50 -6.89
N ALA A 44 -6.86 3.19 -5.63
CA ALA A 44 -7.86 3.43 -4.59
C ALA A 44 -7.27 4.27 -3.45
N SER A 45 -8.00 5.30 -3.05
CA SER A 45 -7.63 6.17 -1.94
C SER A 45 -8.89 6.80 -1.33
N PRO A 46 -9.45 6.20 -0.30
CA PRO A 46 -9.04 4.99 0.41
C PRO A 46 -9.41 3.67 -0.30
N LEU A 47 -8.76 2.60 0.11
CA LEU A 47 -9.27 1.25 -0.10
C LEU A 47 -10.00 0.81 1.16
N GLN A 48 -11.21 0.33 1.03
CA GLN A 48 -12.04 -0.12 2.14
C GLN A 48 -12.44 -1.58 1.99
N LEU A 49 -12.58 -2.25 3.11
CA LEU A 49 -13.15 -3.59 3.20
C LEU A 49 -14.58 -3.49 3.74
N ARG A 50 -15.54 -3.94 2.95
CA ARG A 50 -16.95 -4.01 3.36
C ARG A 50 -17.21 -5.24 4.23
N ALA A 51 -18.33 -5.19 4.97
CA ALA A 51 -18.77 -6.31 5.80
C ALA A 51 -19.03 -7.60 4.99
N ASP A 52 -19.37 -7.47 3.70
CA ASP A 52 -19.55 -8.61 2.78
C ASP A 52 -18.22 -9.17 2.23
N GLY A 53 -17.07 -8.61 2.63
CA GLY A 53 -15.74 -9.04 2.21
C GLY A 53 -15.26 -8.45 0.87
N ARG A 54 -16.01 -7.54 0.27
CA ARG A 54 -15.61 -6.85 -0.97
C ARG A 54 -14.74 -5.65 -0.67
N PHE A 55 -13.81 -5.37 -1.57
CA PHE A 55 -12.97 -4.19 -1.52
C PHE A 55 -13.58 -3.07 -2.35
N THR A 56 -13.68 -1.88 -1.79
CA THR A 56 -14.21 -0.68 -2.47
C THR A 56 -13.20 0.44 -2.44
N ARG A 57 -13.23 1.29 -3.45
CA ARG A 57 -12.34 2.46 -3.58
C ARG A 57 -13.01 3.77 -3.17
N SER A 58 -14.24 3.72 -2.76
CA SER A 58 -14.99 4.88 -2.28
C SER A 58 -15.89 4.52 -1.10
N MET A 59 -16.40 5.54 -0.45
CA MET A 59 -17.39 5.38 0.62
C MET A 59 -18.83 5.21 0.08
N ASP A 60 -19.02 5.21 -1.23
CA ASP A 60 -20.32 5.03 -1.84
C ASP A 60 -20.80 3.59 -1.61
N PRO A 61 -21.92 3.40 -0.89
CA PRO A 61 -22.47 2.06 -0.64
C PRO A 61 -22.95 1.36 -1.91
N ASN A 62 -23.18 2.11 -2.99
CA ASN A 62 -23.65 1.57 -4.27
C ASN A 62 -22.49 1.12 -5.16
N GLU A 63 -21.25 1.40 -4.79
CA GLU A 63 -20.09 0.90 -5.55
C GLU A 63 -20.02 -0.63 -5.46
N ALA A 64 -19.97 -1.30 -6.61
CA ALA A 64 -19.89 -2.76 -6.67
C ALA A 64 -18.62 -3.33 -6.03
N GLY A 65 -17.52 -2.56 -6.07
CA GLY A 65 -16.25 -2.98 -5.51
C GLY A 65 -15.63 -4.18 -6.23
N PHE A 66 -14.58 -4.71 -5.62
CA PHE A 66 -13.84 -5.86 -6.12
C PHE A 66 -13.99 -7.05 -5.18
N ASP A 67 -14.27 -8.22 -5.74
CA ASP A 67 -14.19 -9.47 -5.02
C ASP A 67 -12.72 -9.89 -4.87
N ARG A 68 -12.38 -10.52 -3.75
CA ARG A 68 -11.04 -11.06 -3.52
C ARG A 68 -10.57 -11.96 -4.67
N SER A 69 -11.48 -12.73 -5.28
CA SER A 69 -11.18 -13.62 -6.41
C SER A 69 -10.78 -12.89 -7.70
N GLN A 70 -11.08 -11.59 -7.81
CA GLN A 70 -10.73 -10.77 -8.97
C GLN A 70 -9.36 -10.11 -8.83
N ILE A 71 -8.81 -10.06 -7.60
CA ILE A 71 -7.58 -9.34 -7.28
C ILE A 71 -6.39 -10.28 -7.40
N ASP A 72 -5.41 -9.90 -8.18
CA ASP A 72 -4.13 -10.61 -8.26
C ASP A 72 -3.22 -10.20 -7.08
N TYR A 73 -2.94 -8.92 -6.94
CA TYR A 73 -2.21 -8.41 -5.78
C TYR A 73 -2.56 -6.96 -5.46
N LEU A 74 -2.32 -6.59 -4.22
CA LEU A 74 -2.46 -5.24 -3.69
C LEU A 74 -1.06 -4.64 -3.46
N ALA A 75 -0.78 -3.49 -4.06
CA ALA A 75 0.40 -2.70 -3.71
C ALA A 75 0.01 -1.70 -2.62
N VAL A 76 0.68 -1.81 -1.48
CA VAL A 76 0.36 -1.04 -0.26
C VAL A 76 1.23 0.20 -0.14
N ASN A 77 2.49 0.09 -0.55
CA ASN A 77 3.47 1.16 -0.45
C ASN A 77 4.33 1.17 -1.71
N THR A 78 4.34 2.32 -2.39
CA THR A 78 4.88 2.41 -3.76
C THR A 78 6.16 3.24 -3.88
N GLN A 79 6.73 3.76 -2.80
CA GLN A 79 7.85 4.70 -2.92
C GLN A 79 9.17 4.09 -3.39
N THR A 80 9.51 2.88 -3.00
CA THR A 80 10.61 2.07 -3.54
C THR A 80 10.34 0.61 -3.23
N PRO A 81 9.33 0.03 -3.87
CA PRO A 81 8.92 -1.32 -3.53
C PRO A 81 9.94 -2.33 -4.06
N PRO A 82 10.14 -3.45 -3.36
CA PRO A 82 10.76 -4.61 -3.93
C PRO A 82 9.95 -5.11 -5.13
N GLN A 83 10.48 -6.08 -5.86
CA GLN A 83 9.78 -6.64 -7.01
C GLN A 83 8.45 -7.27 -6.61
N ALA A 84 7.39 -6.91 -7.33
CA ALA A 84 6.07 -7.50 -7.13
C ALA A 84 6.09 -9.02 -7.39
N PRO A 85 5.34 -9.82 -6.63
CA PRO A 85 5.23 -11.24 -6.88
C PRO A 85 4.55 -11.51 -8.22
N THR A 86 5.17 -12.35 -9.04
CA THR A 86 4.64 -12.76 -10.35
C THR A 86 4.10 -14.20 -10.32
N GLY A 87 3.25 -14.53 -11.29
CA GLY A 87 2.71 -15.87 -11.45
C GLY A 87 1.55 -16.20 -10.52
N LYS A 88 1.09 -17.45 -10.59
CA LYS A 88 -0.02 -17.95 -9.75
C LYS A 88 0.51 -18.36 -8.39
N ALA A 89 -0.14 -17.91 -7.34
CA ALA A 89 0.18 -18.29 -5.98
C ALA A 89 -0.85 -19.31 -5.44
N LYS A 90 -0.36 -20.34 -4.77
CA LYS A 90 -1.21 -21.34 -4.08
C LYS A 90 -1.67 -20.82 -2.72
N GLN A 91 -0.91 -19.94 -2.13
CA GLN A 91 -1.17 -19.27 -0.85
C GLN A 91 -0.97 -17.78 -1.01
N ASP A 92 -1.57 -17.00 -0.13
CA ASP A 92 -1.31 -15.56 -0.09
C ASP A 92 0.16 -15.32 0.26
N ILE A 93 0.75 -14.29 -0.32
CA ILE A 93 2.14 -13.91 -0.10
C ILE A 93 2.17 -12.45 0.34
N ILE A 94 2.78 -12.18 1.47
CA ILE A 94 3.10 -10.82 1.90
C ILE A 94 4.56 -10.55 1.56
N VAL A 95 4.81 -9.47 0.86
CA VAL A 95 6.15 -8.95 0.59
C VAL A 95 6.33 -7.68 1.41
N MET A 96 7.31 -7.70 2.29
CA MET A 96 7.66 -6.56 3.14
C MET A 96 8.52 -5.55 2.37
N LEU A 97 8.62 -4.33 2.89
CA LEU A 97 9.45 -3.28 2.29
C LEU A 97 10.94 -3.65 2.22
N ASP A 98 11.43 -4.48 3.14
CA ASP A 98 12.80 -5.00 3.13
C ASP A 98 13.03 -6.14 2.12
N GLY A 99 11.99 -6.54 1.38
CA GLY A 99 12.02 -7.63 0.42
C GLY A 99 11.75 -9.01 1.02
N SER A 100 11.62 -9.16 2.33
CA SER A 100 11.26 -10.43 2.96
C SER A 100 9.85 -10.86 2.57
N ARG A 101 9.61 -12.17 2.50
CA ARG A 101 8.35 -12.77 2.06
C ARG A 101 7.86 -13.76 3.09
N THR A 102 6.54 -13.71 3.33
CA THR A 102 5.85 -14.70 4.15
C THR A 102 4.63 -15.24 3.39
N THR A 103 4.36 -16.53 3.56
CA THR A 103 3.25 -17.21 2.88
C THR A 103 2.24 -17.72 3.88
N GLY A 104 0.98 -17.73 3.51
CA GLY A 104 -0.14 -18.19 4.32
C GLY A 104 -1.38 -17.33 4.10
N LYS A 105 -2.53 -17.80 4.51
CA LYS A 105 -3.79 -17.07 4.33
C LYS A 105 -3.75 -15.73 5.06
N VAL A 106 -4.03 -14.66 4.32
CA VAL A 106 -4.13 -13.30 4.86
C VAL A 106 -5.58 -12.98 5.20
N THR A 107 -5.78 -12.48 6.41
CA THR A 107 -7.04 -11.91 6.86
C THR A 107 -6.87 -10.41 7.07
N PHE A 108 -7.72 -9.62 6.44
CA PHE A 108 -7.71 -8.18 6.59
C PHE A 108 -8.56 -7.78 7.79
N LYS A 109 -7.98 -7.10 8.78
CA LYS A 109 -8.71 -6.56 9.92
C LYS A 109 -9.11 -5.11 9.71
N SER A 110 -8.18 -4.30 9.22
CA SER A 110 -8.41 -2.89 8.93
C SER A 110 -7.56 -2.45 7.76
N LEU A 111 -8.15 -1.71 6.84
CA LEU A 111 -7.46 -1.05 5.74
C LEU A 111 -7.37 0.47 5.95
N LYS A 112 -7.83 0.94 7.11
CA LYS A 112 -7.75 2.35 7.47
C LYS A 112 -6.28 2.76 7.59
N PHE A 113 -5.97 3.89 7.05
CA PHE A 113 -4.72 4.67 7.06
C PHE A 113 -3.48 4.15 7.78
N SER A 114 -3.18 4.82 8.88
CA SER A 114 -2.03 4.56 9.76
C SER A 114 -2.22 3.32 10.64
N GLU A 115 -3.43 2.82 10.73
CA GLU A 115 -3.82 1.71 11.61
C GLU A 115 -4.18 0.43 10.85
N GLY A 116 -3.81 0.36 9.57
CA GLY A 116 -4.06 -0.82 8.76
C GLY A 116 -3.40 -2.07 9.36
N MET A 117 -4.19 -3.11 9.57
CA MET A 117 -3.79 -4.34 10.22
C MET A 117 -4.23 -5.56 9.42
N ILE A 118 -3.31 -6.47 9.23
CA ILE A 118 -3.56 -7.78 8.63
C ILE A 118 -3.07 -8.89 9.55
N VAL A 119 -3.63 -10.06 9.39
CA VAL A 119 -3.23 -11.28 10.11
C VAL A 119 -2.80 -12.34 9.13
N GLN A 120 -1.65 -12.93 9.35
CA GLN A 120 -1.16 -14.08 8.61
C GLN A 120 -0.55 -15.10 9.59
N ASN A 121 -0.95 -16.35 9.47
CA ASN A 121 -0.46 -17.43 10.35
C ASN A 121 -0.65 -17.12 11.86
N GLY A 122 -1.76 -16.47 12.22
CA GLY A 122 -2.06 -16.07 13.59
C GLY A 122 -1.27 -14.85 14.11
N LYS A 123 -0.39 -14.27 13.29
CA LYS A 123 0.40 -13.09 13.65
C LYS A 123 -0.21 -11.84 13.03
N GLU A 124 -0.42 -10.83 13.86
CA GLU A 124 -0.84 -9.50 13.41
C GLU A 124 0.36 -8.71 12.87
N MET A 125 0.14 -8.01 11.76
CA MET A 125 1.13 -7.16 11.12
C MET A 125 0.54 -5.82 10.71
N SER A 126 1.28 -4.75 10.96
CA SER A 126 0.95 -3.43 10.45
C SER A 126 1.22 -3.35 8.95
N LEU A 127 0.34 -2.68 8.22
CA LEU A 127 0.52 -2.42 6.79
C LEU A 127 1.65 -1.42 6.48
N GLU A 128 2.20 -0.74 7.48
CA GLU A 128 3.28 0.25 7.28
C GLU A 128 4.54 -0.36 6.65
N ASN A 129 4.85 -1.60 6.99
CA ASN A 129 6.05 -2.30 6.52
C ASN A 129 5.76 -3.22 5.33
N VAL A 130 4.54 -3.26 4.85
CA VAL A 130 4.12 -4.13 3.75
C VAL A 130 4.23 -3.41 2.42
N ALA A 131 4.88 -4.03 1.43
CA ALA A 131 4.95 -3.53 0.06
C ALA A 131 3.82 -4.09 -0.80
N TYR A 132 3.65 -5.41 -0.80
CA TYR A 132 2.64 -6.10 -1.61
C TYR A 132 1.94 -7.20 -0.81
N ILE A 133 0.67 -7.41 -1.15
CA ILE A 133 -0.11 -8.57 -0.71
C ILE A 133 -0.63 -9.28 -1.96
N LYS A 134 -0.03 -10.40 -2.31
CA LYS A 134 -0.50 -11.25 -3.40
C LYS A 134 -1.53 -12.23 -2.86
N LEU A 135 -2.68 -12.29 -3.51
CA LEU A 135 -3.77 -13.19 -3.12
C LEU A 135 -3.70 -14.51 -3.84
N ALA A 136 -3.98 -15.58 -3.13
CA ALA A 136 -4.04 -16.91 -3.68
C ALA A 136 -5.28 -17.08 -4.59
N HIS A 137 -5.10 -17.76 -5.70
CA HIS A 137 -6.16 -18.15 -6.59
C HIS A 137 -6.28 -19.68 -6.60
N THR A 138 -7.05 -20.19 -5.66
CA THR A 138 -7.54 -21.57 -5.76
C THR A 138 -8.66 -21.60 -6.78
N LYS A 139 -8.52 -22.43 -7.82
CA LYS A 139 -9.63 -22.72 -8.71
C LYS A 139 -10.82 -23.12 -7.83
N ALA A 140 -11.93 -22.40 -7.95
CA ALA A 140 -13.18 -22.79 -7.32
C ALA A 140 -13.45 -24.23 -7.72
N LYS A 141 -13.57 -25.11 -6.72
CA LYS A 141 -13.95 -26.50 -6.97
C LYS A 141 -15.34 -26.47 -7.62
N PRO A 142 -15.54 -27.04 -8.81
CA PRO A 142 -16.86 -27.03 -9.42
C PRO A 142 -17.82 -27.70 -8.43
N LYS A 143 -18.90 -26.99 -8.11
CA LYS A 143 -20.01 -27.60 -7.36
C LYS A 143 -20.66 -28.63 -8.29
N HIS A 144 -20.45 -29.87 -7.98
CA HIS A 144 -21.24 -30.97 -8.54
C HIS A 144 -22.59 -31.01 -7.84
#